data_35e2291c424cbf8f1fa4f0a27233f2d1
#
_entry.id   35e2291c424cbf8f1fa4f0a27233f2d1
#
_cell.length_a   1.000
_cell.length_b   1.000
_cell.length_c   1.000
_cell.angle_alpha   90.00
_cell.angle_beta   90.00
_cell.angle_gamma   90.00
#
_symmetry.space_group_name_H-M   'P 1'
#
loop_
_entity.id
_entity.type
_entity.pdbx_description
1 polymer ?
#
loop_
_entity_poly.entity_id
_entity_poly.type
_entity_poly.pdbx_seq_one_letter_code
_entity_poly.pdbx_strand_id
1 'polypeptide(L)'
;MAETKVDAETAFHAFIEGYAVKYDKATECLRKDRGALLAFYDFPAEHWKHLRTTNPIESTFATVRHRTIRSKGCLSNRTALAMVFKLVDGAQKNWRRLDGHALLPKLILGVKFTNGLEVIAKASDLQDETAA
;
A
#
# COMPACT_ATOMS: atom_id res chain seq x y z
N MET A 1 -5.59 1.90 17.38
CA MET A 1 -5.30 2.34 16.00
C MET A 1 -6.47 3.18 15.57
N ALA A 2 -6.24 4.31 14.88
CA ALA A 2 -7.34 5.17 14.44
C ALA A 2 -8.22 4.44 13.43
N GLU A 3 -9.52 4.49 13.61
CA GLU A 3 -10.49 3.83 12.74
C GLU A 3 -10.82 4.68 11.51
N THR A 4 -10.73 6.01 11.66
CA THR A 4 -11.00 6.96 10.59
C THR A 4 -9.75 7.76 10.19
N LYS A 5 -9.73 8.28 8.97
CA LYS A 5 -8.67 9.15 8.47
C LYS A 5 -8.55 10.43 9.30
N VAL A 6 -9.69 10.98 9.76
CA VAL A 6 -9.73 12.19 10.59
C VAL A 6 -9.08 11.96 11.95
N ASP A 7 -9.38 10.83 12.60
CA ASP A 7 -8.74 10.47 13.88
C ASP A 7 -7.24 10.25 13.71
N ALA A 8 -6.85 9.63 12.60
CA ALA A 8 -5.44 9.42 12.28
C ALA A 8 -4.71 10.75 12.05
N GLU A 9 -5.34 11.70 11.38
CA GLU A 9 -4.79 13.05 11.17
C GLU A 9 -4.65 13.80 12.49
N THR A 10 -5.64 13.71 13.37
CA THR A 10 -5.58 14.32 14.70
C THR A 10 -4.43 13.75 15.53
N ALA A 11 -4.30 12.42 15.55
CA ALA A 11 -3.19 11.76 16.22
C ALA A 11 -1.83 12.13 15.62
N PHE A 12 -1.76 12.27 14.29
CA PHE A 12 -0.56 12.70 13.58
C PHE A 12 -0.13 14.11 13.98
N HIS A 13 -1.09 15.06 14.05
CA HIS A 13 -0.80 16.41 14.49
C HIS A 13 -0.31 16.46 15.92
N ALA A 14 -0.99 15.77 16.85
CA ALA A 14 -0.57 15.69 18.24
C ALA A 14 0.85 15.11 18.39
N PHE A 15 1.17 14.07 17.58
CA PHE A 15 2.51 13.50 17.56
C PHE A 15 3.57 14.52 17.11
N ILE A 16 3.31 15.22 16.01
CA ILE A 16 4.23 16.25 15.48
C ILE A 16 4.45 17.36 16.52
N GLU A 17 3.39 17.88 17.13
CA GLU A 17 3.50 18.90 18.17
C GLU A 17 4.32 18.46 19.36
N GLY A 18 4.11 17.23 19.83
CA GLY A 18 4.82 16.71 21.00
C GLY A 18 6.32 16.43 20.74
N TYR A 19 6.69 16.11 19.50
CA TYR A 19 8.06 15.68 19.18
C TYR A 19 8.87 16.65 18.33
N ALA A 20 8.26 17.68 17.74
CA ALA A 20 8.93 18.62 16.83
C ALA A 20 10.15 19.32 17.49
N VAL A 21 10.04 19.67 18.77
CA VAL A 21 11.12 20.36 19.48
C VAL A 21 12.37 19.51 19.63
N LYS A 22 12.21 18.17 19.83
CA LYS A 22 13.32 17.25 20.09
C LYS A 22 13.82 16.56 18.83
N TYR A 23 12.95 16.33 17.86
CA TYR A 23 13.22 15.53 16.66
C TYR A 23 12.73 16.22 15.39
N ASP A 24 13.19 17.44 15.15
CA ASP A 24 12.79 18.31 14.05
C ASP A 24 12.88 17.62 12.66
N LYS A 25 14.02 17.00 12.37
CA LYS A 25 14.26 16.30 11.09
C LYS A 25 13.33 15.10 10.87
N ALA A 26 13.05 14.36 11.95
CA ALA A 26 12.16 13.19 11.86
C ALA A 26 10.70 13.63 11.66
N THR A 27 10.28 14.67 12.36
CA THR A 27 8.92 15.23 12.21
C THR A 27 8.72 15.89 10.84
N GLU A 28 9.76 16.53 10.30
CA GLU A 28 9.74 17.07 8.94
C GLU A 28 9.58 15.97 7.89
N CYS A 29 10.31 14.87 8.03
CA CYS A 29 10.15 13.70 7.17
C CYS A 29 8.72 13.14 7.21
N LEU A 30 8.15 12.99 8.41
CA LEU A 30 6.77 12.53 8.56
C LEU A 30 5.75 13.49 7.95
N ARG A 31 5.94 14.82 8.08
CA ARG A 31 5.08 15.83 7.45
C ARG A 31 5.06 15.69 5.93
N LYS A 32 6.23 15.48 5.34
CA LYS A 32 6.40 15.29 3.90
C LYS A 32 5.62 14.09 3.38
N ASP A 33 5.67 12.99 4.13
CA ASP A 33 5.10 11.71 3.72
C ASP A 33 3.66 11.50 4.22
N ARG A 34 3.05 12.50 4.90
CA ARG A 34 1.71 12.41 5.50
C ARG A 34 0.67 11.85 4.52
N GLY A 35 0.63 12.37 3.31
CA GLY A 35 -0.34 11.94 2.30
C GLY A 35 -0.19 10.46 1.94
N ALA A 36 1.05 10.01 1.74
CA ALA A 36 1.35 8.62 1.43
C ALA A 36 1.05 7.69 2.62
N LEU A 37 1.39 8.11 3.84
CA LEU A 37 1.16 7.33 5.06
C LEU A 37 -0.34 7.10 5.35
N LEU A 38 -1.20 8.05 4.98
CA LEU A 38 -2.64 7.97 5.22
C LEU A 38 -3.46 7.54 3.99
N ALA A 39 -2.79 7.29 2.85
CA ALA A 39 -3.47 6.91 1.60
C ALA A 39 -4.26 5.61 1.71
N PHE A 40 -3.87 4.69 2.61
CA PHE A 40 -4.56 3.41 2.75
C PHE A 40 -6.03 3.53 3.18
N TYR A 41 -6.45 4.65 3.81
CA TYR A 41 -7.84 4.91 4.17
C TYR A 41 -8.77 5.06 2.96
N ASP A 42 -8.20 5.35 1.79
CA ASP A 42 -8.91 5.49 0.53
C ASP A 42 -9.07 4.15 -0.22
N PHE A 43 -8.75 3.03 0.45
CA PHE A 43 -8.88 1.66 -0.05
C PHE A 43 -9.78 0.82 0.85
N PRO A 44 -10.33 -0.31 0.36
CA PRO A 44 -11.12 -1.23 1.18
C PRO A 44 -10.40 -1.64 2.47
N ALA A 45 -11.12 -1.70 3.58
CA ALA A 45 -10.54 -2.04 4.88
C ALA A 45 -9.80 -3.40 4.88
N GLU A 46 -10.27 -4.37 4.09
CA GLU A 46 -9.63 -5.68 3.93
C GLU A 46 -8.22 -5.60 3.35
N HIS A 47 -7.93 -4.55 2.56
CA HIS A 47 -6.61 -4.33 1.95
C HIS A 47 -5.62 -3.63 2.89
N TRP A 48 -6.07 -2.99 3.96
CA TRP A 48 -5.21 -2.15 4.81
C TRP A 48 -3.99 -2.86 5.37
N LYS A 49 -4.15 -4.12 5.77
CA LYS A 49 -3.03 -4.90 6.30
C LYS A 49 -1.92 -5.12 5.27
N HIS A 50 -2.25 -5.12 3.99
CA HIS A 50 -1.28 -5.28 2.91
C HIS A 50 -0.66 -3.94 2.50
N LEU A 51 -1.43 -2.84 2.58
CA LEU A 51 -0.99 -1.51 2.18
C LEU A 51 -0.09 -0.83 3.23
N ARG A 52 -0.25 -1.21 4.51
CA ARG A 52 0.53 -0.65 5.62
C ARG A 52 1.87 -1.34 5.88
N THR A 53 2.23 -2.32 5.07
CA THR A 53 3.46 -3.09 5.26
C THR A 53 4.09 -3.47 3.93
N THR A 54 5.41 -3.53 3.89
CA THR A 54 6.19 -4.04 2.76
C THR A 54 6.50 -5.54 2.88
N ASN A 55 6.06 -6.19 3.96
CA ASN A 55 6.38 -7.59 4.26
C ASN A 55 6.14 -8.58 3.11
N PRO A 56 5.06 -8.50 2.31
CA PRO A 56 4.86 -9.40 1.18
C PRO A 56 5.96 -9.28 0.13
N ILE A 57 6.39 -8.04 -0.15
CA ILE A 57 7.46 -7.73 -1.10
C ILE A 57 8.81 -8.17 -0.53
N GLU A 58 9.09 -7.84 0.71
CA GLU A 58 10.32 -8.21 1.42
C GLU A 58 10.49 -9.73 1.48
N SER A 59 9.44 -10.47 1.78
CA SER A 59 9.45 -11.94 1.81
C SER A 59 9.83 -12.54 0.44
N THR A 60 9.29 -12.00 -0.65
CA THR A 60 9.63 -12.43 -2.00
C THR A 60 11.09 -12.14 -2.33
N PHE A 61 11.55 -10.91 -2.04
CA PHE A 61 12.95 -10.54 -2.27
C PHE A 61 13.92 -11.28 -1.35
N ALA A 62 13.55 -11.59 -0.12
CA ALA A 62 14.37 -12.41 0.77
C ALA A 62 14.63 -13.80 0.18
N THR A 63 13.63 -14.41 -0.43
CA THR A 63 13.79 -15.70 -1.13
C THR A 63 14.76 -15.60 -2.30
N VAL A 64 14.63 -14.56 -3.13
CA VAL A 64 15.55 -14.29 -4.24
C VAL A 64 16.97 -14.07 -3.71
N ARG A 65 17.13 -13.18 -2.72
CA ARG A 65 18.42 -12.85 -2.10
C ARG A 65 19.10 -14.09 -1.51
N HIS A 66 18.38 -14.91 -0.79
CA HIS A 66 18.93 -16.15 -0.21
C HIS A 66 19.51 -17.09 -1.27
N ARG A 67 18.83 -17.23 -2.41
CA ARG A 67 19.31 -18.07 -3.52
C ARG A 67 20.49 -17.46 -4.25
N THR A 68 20.46 -16.16 -4.50
CA THR A 68 21.55 -15.44 -5.21
C THR A 68 22.84 -15.40 -4.39
N ILE A 69 22.76 -15.24 -3.08
CA ILE A 69 23.92 -15.31 -2.19
C ILE A 69 24.55 -16.70 -2.23
N ARG A 70 23.74 -17.77 -2.18
CA ARG A 70 24.23 -19.15 -2.23
C ARG A 70 24.91 -19.52 -3.54
N SER A 71 24.45 -18.98 -4.67
CA SER A 71 25.08 -19.19 -5.97
C SER A 71 26.32 -18.32 -6.21
N LYS A 72 26.72 -17.51 -5.23
CA LYS A 72 27.85 -16.55 -5.30
C LYS A 72 27.78 -15.60 -6.51
N GLY A 73 26.56 -15.22 -6.91
CA GLY A 73 26.32 -14.33 -8.02
C GLY A 73 26.02 -15.01 -9.35
N CYS A 74 26.01 -14.24 -10.40
CA CYS A 74 25.72 -14.69 -11.77
C CYS A 74 26.78 -14.20 -12.73
N LEU A 75 27.04 -15.00 -13.77
CA LEU A 75 28.04 -14.71 -14.80
C LEU A 75 27.72 -13.47 -15.65
N SER A 76 26.44 -13.09 -15.76
CA SER A 76 26.00 -11.93 -16.52
C SER A 76 24.68 -11.37 -16.00
N ASN A 77 24.39 -10.10 -16.30
CA ASN A 77 23.11 -9.47 -15.96
C ASN A 77 21.91 -10.24 -16.56
N ARG A 78 22.04 -10.76 -17.76
CA ARG A 78 20.99 -11.54 -18.44
C ARG A 78 20.70 -12.84 -17.67
N THR A 79 21.71 -13.53 -17.22
CA THR A 79 21.57 -14.73 -16.41
C THR A 79 20.97 -14.43 -15.04
N ALA A 80 21.36 -13.29 -14.43
CA ALA A 80 20.79 -12.81 -13.19
C ALA A 80 19.28 -12.56 -13.30
N LEU A 81 18.87 -11.84 -14.33
CA LEU A 81 17.45 -11.56 -14.58
C LEU A 81 16.65 -12.84 -14.84
N ALA A 82 17.18 -13.76 -15.65
CA ALA A 82 16.53 -15.05 -15.90
C ALA A 82 16.37 -15.88 -14.63
N MET A 83 17.39 -15.87 -13.74
CA MET A 83 17.33 -16.55 -12.46
C MET A 83 16.29 -15.93 -11.53
N VAL A 84 16.27 -14.60 -11.40
CA VAL A 84 15.28 -13.88 -10.59
C VAL A 84 13.88 -14.18 -11.10
N PHE A 85 13.66 -14.09 -12.42
CA PHE A 85 12.39 -14.43 -13.06
C PHE A 85 11.92 -15.83 -12.68
N LYS A 86 12.78 -16.85 -12.81
CA LYS A 86 12.44 -18.24 -12.48
C LYS A 86 12.17 -18.44 -10.99
N LEU A 87 12.88 -17.73 -10.12
CA LEU A 87 12.64 -17.80 -8.67
C LEU A 87 11.29 -17.20 -8.29
N VAL A 88 10.93 -16.07 -8.89
CA VAL A 88 9.63 -15.41 -8.67
C VAL A 88 8.50 -16.24 -9.28
N ASP A 89 8.67 -16.75 -10.51
CA ASP A 89 7.71 -17.64 -11.18
C ASP A 89 7.44 -18.92 -10.36
N GLY A 90 8.49 -19.49 -9.75
CA GLY A 90 8.32 -20.61 -8.83
C GLY A 90 7.63 -20.24 -7.51
N ALA A 91 7.94 -19.06 -6.97
CA ALA A 91 7.37 -18.58 -5.71
C ALA A 91 5.88 -18.24 -5.83
N GLN A 92 5.44 -17.68 -6.96
CA GLN A 92 4.06 -17.28 -7.18
C GLN A 92 3.05 -18.42 -7.03
N LYS A 93 3.46 -19.65 -7.29
CA LYS A 93 2.61 -20.85 -7.14
C LYS A 93 2.16 -21.09 -5.70
N ASN A 94 2.93 -20.58 -4.75
CA ASN A 94 2.65 -20.70 -3.31
C ASN A 94 2.11 -19.41 -2.69
N TRP A 95 1.90 -18.36 -3.47
CA TRP A 95 1.35 -17.11 -2.94
C TRP A 95 -0.10 -17.29 -2.56
N ARG A 96 -0.43 -16.80 -1.38
CA ARG A 96 -1.83 -16.73 -0.95
C ARG A 96 -2.53 -15.60 -1.70
N ARG A 97 -3.82 -15.78 -1.94
CA ARG A 97 -4.65 -14.69 -2.46
C ARG A 97 -4.65 -13.53 -1.48
N LEU A 98 -4.69 -12.33 -2.02
CA LEU A 98 -4.83 -11.10 -1.25
C LEU A 98 -6.17 -11.15 -0.49
N ASP A 99 -6.20 -10.73 0.76
CA ASP A 99 -7.47 -10.52 1.46
C ASP A 99 -8.23 -9.40 0.75
N GLY A 100 -9.54 -9.53 0.62
CA GLY A 100 -10.33 -8.60 -0.17
C GLY A 100 -10.10 -8.69 -1.68
N HIS A 101 -9.50 -9.77 -2.21
CA HIS A 101 -9.24 -9.93 -3.65
C HIS A 101 -10.51 -9.76 -4.50
N ALA A 102 -11.71 -10.05 -3.97
CA ALA A 102 -12.98 -9.83 -4.64
C ALA A 102 -13.29 -8.34 -4.88
N LEU A 103 -12.65 -7.42 -4.14
CA LEU A 103 -12.82 -5.98 -4.29
C LEU A 103 -11.84 -5.36 -5.30
N LEU A 104 -10.83 -6.13 -5.77
CA LEU A 104 -9.87 -5.64 -6.77
C LEU A 104 -10.54 -5.19 -8.07
N PRO A 105 -11.53 -5.91 -8.65
CA PRO A 105 -12.21 -5.42 -9.85
C PRO A 105 -12.88 -4.06 -9.64
N LYS A 106 -13.47 -3.80 -8.47
CA LYS A 106 -14.07 -2.50 -8.14
C LYS A 106 -13.02 -1.38 -8.10
N LEU A 107 -11.86 -1.63 -7.53
CA LEU A 107 -10.75 -0.68 -7.52
C LEU A 107 -10.24 -0.37 -8.93
N ILE A 108 -10.10 -1.38 -9.78
CA ILE A 108 -9.67 -1.23 -11.17
C ILE A 108 -10.70 -0.41 -11.97
N LEU A 109 -11.98 -0.57 -11.67
CA LEU A 109 -13.08 0.21 -12.27
C LEU A 109 -13.19 1.64 -11.69
N GLY A 110 -12.34 2.02 -10.73
CA GLY A 110 -12.29 3.37 -10.17
C GLY A 110 -13.32 3.66 -9.09
N VAL A 111 -13.94 2.63 -8.50
CA VAL A 111 -14.84 2.81 -7.35
C VAL A 111 -14.07 3.41 -6.19
N LYS A 112 -14.59 4.51 -5.63
CA LYS A 112 -13.96 5.21 -4.51
C LYS A 112 -14.33 4.56 -3.18
N PHE A 113 -13.37 4.57 -2.27
CA PHE A 113 -13.54 4.11 -0.90
C PHE A 113 -13.16 5.25 0.07
N THR A 114 -13.80 5.29 1.21
CA THR A 114 -13.49 6.24 2.29
C THR A 114 -13.56 5.49 3.62
N ASN A 115 -12.50 5.58 4.40
CA ASN A 115 -12.36 4.83 5.67
C ASN A 115 -12.65 3.34 5.52
N GLY A 116 -12.23 2.76 4.38
CA GLY A 116 -12.41 1.33 4.12
C GLY A 116 -13.76 0.91 3.55
N LEU A 117 -14.73 1.81 3.47
CA LEU A 117 -16.07 1.57 2.96
C LEU A 117 -16.26 2.14 1.56
N GLU A 118 -17.02 1.44 0.73
CA GLU A 118 -17.37 1.88 -0.62
C GLU A 118 -18.25 3.13 -0.57
N VAL A 119 -17.86 4.17 -1.28
CA VAL A 119 -18.67 5.39 -1.44
C VAL A 119 -19.72 5.12 -2.51
N ILE A 120 -20.96 4.86 -2.08
CA ILE A 120 -22.09 4.75 -3.00
C ILE A 120 -22.51 6.18 -3.34
N ALA A 121 -22.25 6.63 -4.59
CA ALA A 121 -22.79 7.89 -5.08
C ALA A 121 -24.33 7.81 -5.01
N LYS A 122 -24.94 8.69 -4.22
CA LYS A 122 -26.41 8.82 -4.22
C LYS A 122 -26.81 9.27 -5.61
N ALA A 123 -27.80 8.62 -6.19
CA ALA A 123 -28.34 8.90 -7.55
C ALA A 123 -28.94 10.33 -7.72
N SER A 124 -28.81 11.20 -6.70
CA SER A 124 -29.32 12.57 -6.72
C SER A 124 -28.41 13.58 -7.47
N ASP A 125 -27.14 13.22 -7.73
CA ASP A 125 -26.19 14.18 -8.32
C ASP A 125 -26.09 14.10 -9.86
N LEU A 126 -26.88 13.23 -10.47
CA LEU A 126 -26.92 13.08 -11.94
C LEU A 126 -28.03 13.87 -12.65
N GLN A 127 -28.82 14.69 -11.93
CA GLN A 127 -29.94 15.43 -12.54
C GLN A 127 -29.66 16.91 -12.80
N ASP A 128 -28.52 17.46 -12.39
CA ASP A 128 -28.24 18.90 -12.58
C ASP A 128 -27.35 19.24 -13.80
N GLU A 129 -26.85 18.25 -14.54
CA GLU A 129 -26.02 18.54 -15.74
C GLU A 129 -26.77 18.51 -17.09
N THR A 130 -28.10 18.34 -17.09
CA THR A 130 -28.88 18.28 -18.37
C THR A 130 -29.84 19.48 -18.55
N ALA A 131 -29.65 20.57 -17.80
CA ALA A 131 -30.44 21.79 -17.96
C ALA A 131 -29.53 23.02 -18.05
N ALA A 132 -28.77 23.13 -19.15
CA ALA A 132 -28.19 24.39 -19.64
C ALA A 132 -27.92 24.28 -21.15
#